data_6bd303f2bc1e88ead5c9a4279e4814b4
#
_entry.id   6bd303f2bc1e88ead5c9a4279e4814b4
#
_cell.length_a   1.000
_cell.length_b   1.000
_cell.length_c   1.000
_cell.angle_alpha   90.00
_cell.angle_beta   90.00
_cell.angle_gamma   90.00
#
_symmetry.space_group_name_H-M   'P 1'
#
loop_
_entity.id
_entity.type
_entity.pdbx_description
1 polymer ?
#
loop_
_entity_poly.entity_id
_entity_poly.type
_entity_poly.pdbx_seq_one_letter_code
_entity_poly.pdbx_strand_id
1 'polypeptide(L)'
;SIAAFTFASDSRSREETRKIVEDVVKEELQRVEGVSEVSVVGASLRAIKLIADPEKLNSYNISFQTILDKVNSENINTPGGKARYNDMEITVRTLGKYKNIDDIKNIVIANQDGRPIQLSDVVKVVDSWEDEDTYSRSNKVPSVMVLVRKQSKTNTVDVVDGVNASMEQMMENDLPKDIKVDVVRDQSAYIRENVADVWNAILFGGFLALLITYMFLRDFRATIIGGLSIPTSVIATFFLMKSMDFTLNNMSLMALSLAVGILIDDAIVLIENIFRHM
;
A
#
# COMPACT_ATOMS: atom_id res chain seq x y z
N SER A 1 2.96 -4.78 1.60
CA SER A 1 2.63 -3.49 2.25
C SER A 1 3.67 -3.16 3.30
N ILE A 2 4.06 -1.89 3.36
CA ILE A 2 5.01 -1.36 4.34
C ILE A 2 4.30 -0.77 5.56
N ALA A 3 3.09 -0.26 5.37
CA ALA A 3 2.20 0.21 6.42
C ALA A 3 0.78 -0.27 6.17
N ALA A 4 0.01 -0.46 7.23
CA ALA A 4 -1.41 -0.80 7.18
C ALA A 4 -2.15 -0.14 8.34
N PHE A 5 -3.28 0.48 8.01
CA PHE A 5 -4.15 1.18 8.94
C PHE A 5 -5.57 0.62 8.85
N THR A 6 -6.28 0.57 9.96
CA THR A 6 -7.70 0.25 9.98
C THR A 6 -8.51 1.44 10.44
N PHE A 7 -9.64 1.62 9.80
CA PHE A 7 -10.59 2.71 10.04
C PHE A 7 -11.92 2.11 10.45
N ALA A 8 -12.43 2.49 11.60
CA ALA A 8 -13.71 2.06 12.11
C ALA A 8 -14.48 3.26 12.68
N SER A 9 -15.81 3.24 12.54
CA SER A 9 -16.69 4.22 13.16
C SER A 9 -17.82 3.51 13.87
N ASP A 10 -18.22 4.01 15.04
CA ASP A 10 -19.35 3.50 15.79
C ASP A 10 -20.69 4.10 15.29
N SER A 11 -20.63 5.20 14.51
CA SER A 11 -21.80 5.95 14.05
C SER A 11 -22.11 5.82 12.55
N ARG A 12 -21.13 5.34 11.74
CA ARG A 12 -21.23 5.22 10.29
C ARG A 12 -21.19 3.77 9.85
N SER A 13 -21.81 3.50 8.69
CA SER A 13 -21.65 2.21 8.03
C SER A 13 -20.20 2.03 7.52
N ARG A 14 -19.81 0.77 7.25
CA ARG A 14 -18.49 0.47 6.66
C ARG A 14 -18.32 1.12 5.29
N GLU A 15 -19.38 1.14 4.50
CA GLU A 15 -19.41 1.70 3.16
C GLU A 15 -19.24 3.20 3.17
N GLU A 16 -19.87 3.90 4.11
CA GLU A 16 -19.68 5.35 4.33
C GLU A 16 -18.24 5.64 4.80
N THR A 17 -17.74 4.83 5.73
CA THR A 17 -16.34 4.93 6.18
C THR A 17 -15.37 4.70 5.03
N ARG A 18 -15.62 3.67 4.19
CA ARG A 18 -14.80 3.41 3.01
C ARG A 18 -14.77 4.59 2.05
N LYS A 19 -15.91 5.20 1.80
CA LYS A 19 -15.98 6.35 0.90
C LYS A 19 -15.09 7.50 1.40
N ILE A 20 -15.16 7.83 2.70
CA ILE A 20 -14.30 8.86 3.29
C ILE A 20 -12.83 8.48 3.17
N VAL A 21 -12.49 7.22 3.46
CA VAL A 21 -11.11 6.71 3.36
C VAL A 21 -10.60 6.75 1.92
N GLU A 22 -11.44 6.46 0.91
CA GLU A 22 -11.04 6.57 -0.50
C GLU A 22 -10.88 8.01 -0.95
N ASP A 23 -11.82 8.89 -0.57
CA ASP A 23 -11.84 10.27 -1.05
C ASP A 23 -10.76 11.13 -0.36
N VAL A 24 -10.40 10.85 0.90
CA VAL A 24 -9.45 11.64 1.69
C VAL A 24 -8.13 10.91 1.87
N VAL A 25 -8.16 9.75 2.56
CA VAL A 25 -6.93 9.07 3.01
C VAL A 25 -6.13 8.51 1.84
N LYS A 26 -6.79 7.83 0.92
CA LYS A 26 -6.12 7.22 -0.22
C LYS A 26 -5.45 8.26 -1.10
N GLU A 27 -6.15 9.37 -1.40
CA GLU A 27 -5.61 10.42 -2.25
C GLU A 27 -4.39 11.11 -1.62
N GLU A 28 -4.43 11.43 -0.33
CA GLU A 28 -3.31 12.07 0.36
C GLU A 28 -2.11 11.11 0.51
N LEU A 29 -2.34 9.86 0.90
CA LEU A 29 -1.26 8.88 1.03
C LEU A 29 -0.60 8.54 -0.32
N GLN A 30 -1.33 8.62 -1.43
CA GLN A 30 -0.76 8.43 -2.77
C GLN A 30 0.20 9.56 -3.17
N ARG A 31 0.08 10.74 -2.58
CA ARG A 31 0.97 11.89 -2.84
C ARG A 31 2.27 11.82 -2.04
N VAL A 32 2.36 10.96 -1.03
CA VAL A 32 3.57 10.78 -0.23
C VAL A 32 4.69 10.24 -1.12
N GLU A 33 5.85 10.89 -1.07
CA GLU A 33 7.01 10.50 -1.85
C GLU A 33 7.44 9.05 -1.54
N GLY A 34 7.65 8.26 -2.58
CA GLY A 34 8.04 6.86 -2.47
C GLY A 34 6.89 5.87 -2.29
N VAL A 35 5.65 6.31 -2.18
CA VAL A 35 4.46 5.44 -2.23
C VAL A 35 4.17 5.06 -3.67
N SER A 36 3.94 3.75 -3.92
CA SER A 36 3.58 3.24 -5.25
C SER A 36 2.09 3.01 -5.41
N GLU A 37 1.46 2.51 -4.35
CA GLU A 37 0.05 2.10 -4.39
C GLU A 37 -0.55 2.18 -3.00
N VAL A 38 -1.78 2.67 -2.93
CA VAL A 38 -2.62 2.64 -1.74
C VAL A 38 -3.89 1.86 -2.07
N SER A 39 -4.06 0.71 -1.44
CA SER A 39 -5.22 -0.17 -1.63
C SER A 39 -6.15 -0.08 -0.43
N VAL A 40 -7.45 0.08 -0.68
CA VAL A 40 -8.49 0.10 0.34
C VAL A 40 -9.27 -1.21 0.28
N VAL A 41 -9.40 -1.90 1.42
CA VAL A 41 -10.02 -3.22 1.55
C VAL A 41 -11.06 -3.23 2.66
N GLY A 42 -12.09 -4.07 2.55
CA GLY A 42 -12.99 -4.37 3.67
C GLY A 42 -14.22 -3.48 3.77
N ALA A 43 -14.86 -3.22 2.68
CA ALA A 43 -16.24 -2.78 2.49
C ALA A 43 -16.50 -2.76 1.00
N SER A 44 -17.76 -2.74 0.58
CA SER A 44 -18.12 -2.71 -0.83
C SER A 44 -18.14 -1.29 -1.39
N LEU A 45 -17.78 -1.14 -2.65
CA LEU A 45 -17.96 0.14 -3.38
C LEU A 45 -19.44 0.31 -3.74
N ARG A 46 -19.89 1.56 -3.80
CA ARG A 46 -21.22 1.83 -4.33
C ARG A 46 -21.29 1.46 -5.80
N ALA A 47 -22.27 0.66 -6.14
CA ALA A 47 -22.52 0.21 -7.49
C ALA A 47 -24.01 0.32 -7.85
N ILE A 48 -24.29 0.69 -9.08
CA ILE A 48 -25.65 0.61 -9.61
C ILE A 48 -25.83 -0.78 -10.19
N LYS A 49 -26.63 -1.63 -9.51
CA LYS A 49 -26.93 -2.97 -9.98
C LYS A 49 -28.09 -2.94 -10.99
N LEU A 50 -27.86 -3.55 -12.12
CA LEU A 50 -28.83 -3.73 -13.18
C LEU A 50 -29.30 -5.19 -13.13
N ILE A 51 -30.49 -5.43 -12.56
CA ILE A 51 -31.06 -6.76 -12.43
C ILE A 51 -32.03 -6.98 -13.60
N ALA A 52 -31.60 -7.76 -14.58
CA ALA A 52 -32.39 -8.06 -15.76
C ALA A 52 -33.51 -9.07 -15.43
N ASP A 53 -34.69 -8.87 -16.01
CA ASP A 53 -35.81 -9.78 -15.92
C ASP A 53 -35.85 -10.69 -17.17
N PRO A 54 -35.56 -12.00 -17.04
CA PRO A 54 -35.48 -12.88 -18.20
C PRO A 54 -36.80 -13.01 -18.99
N GLU A 55 -37.96 -12.94 -18.32
CA GLU A 55 -39.25 -13.05 -18.98
C GLU A 55 -39.53 -11.82 -19.85
N LYS A 56 -39.22 -10.64 -19.33
CA LYS A 56 -39.35 -9.39 -20.07
C LYS A 56 -38.38 -9.32 -21.23
N LEU A 57 -37.11 -9.73 -21.03
CA LEU A 57 -36.13 -9.80 -22.09
C LEU A 57 -36.62 -10.67 -23.26
N ASN A 58 -37.16 -11.84 -22.94
CA ASN A 58 -37.70 -12.74 -23.94
C ASN A 58 -38.95 -12.16 -24.65
N SER A 59 -39.84 -11.49 -23.89
CA SER A 59 -41.06 -10.88 -24.48
C SER A 59 -40.76 -9.76 -25.46
N TYR A 60 -39.69 -8.99 -25.23
CA TYR A 60 -39.23 -7.91 -26.13
C TYR A 60 -38.18 -8.38 -27.14
N ASN A 61 -37.77 -9.68 -27.09
CA ASN A 61 -36.73 -10.26 -27.94
C ASN A 61 -35.38 -9.48 -27.85
N ILE A 62 -35.02 -9.06 -26.66
CA ILE A 62 -33.79 -8.32 -26.35
C ILE A 62 -32.78 -9.25 -25.68
N SER A 63 -31.56 -9.28 -26.23
CA SER A 63 -30.48 -10.05 -25.61
C SER A 63 -29.83 -9.28 -24.46
N PHE A 64 -29.30 -10.01 -23.47
CA PHE A 64 -28.53 -9.42 -22.39
C PHE A 64 -27.29 -8.64 -22.90
N GLN A 65 -26.68 -9.13 -23.97
CA GLN A 65 -25.55 -8.47 -24.60
C GLN A 65 -25.92 -7.09 -25.17
N THR A 66 -27.10 -6.95 -25.73
CA THR A 66 -27.61 -5.65 -26.24
C THR A 66 -27.69 -4.61 -25.14
N ILE A 67 -28.11 -5.02 -23.93
CA ILE A 67 -28.14 -4.13 -22.76
C ILE A 67 -26.73 -3.70 -22.38
N LEU A 68 -25.78 -4.64 -22.25
CA LEU A 68 -24.39 -4.35 -21.89
C LEU A 68 -23.74 -3.38 -22.88
N ASP A 69 -23.90 -3.64 -24.19
CA ASP A 69 -23.32 -2.82 -25.23
C ASP A 69 -23.90 -1.40 -25.20
N LYS A 70 -25.20 -1.28 -24.96
CA LYS A 70 -25.87 0.00 -24.92
C LYS A 70 -25.48 0.82 -23.70
N VAL A 71 -25.49 0.22 -22.51
CA VAL A 71 -25.07 0.90 -21.27
C VAL A 71 -23.61 1.33 -21.36
N ASN A 72 -22.72 0.48 -21.86
CA ASN A 72 -21.31 0.80 -22.03
C ASN A 72 -21.09 1.92 -23.06
N SER A 73 -21.80 1.90 -24.20
CA SER A 73 -21.63 2.90 -25.26
C SER A 73 -22.12 4.29 -24.86
N GLU A 74 -23.10 4.39 -23.97
CA GLU A 74 -23.62 5.66 -23.48
C GLU A 74 -22.91 6.21 -22.24
N ASN A 75 -22.20 5.37 -21.49
CA ASN A 75 -21.46 5.77 -20.28
C ASN A 75 -20.03 6.25 -20.58
N ILE A 76 -19.81 6.91 -21.70
CA ILE A 76 -18.49 7.34 -22.15
C ILE A 76 -18.44 8.85 -22.33
N ASN A 77 -17.41 9.50 -21.77
CA ASN A 77 -17.10 10.88 -22.14
C ASN A 77 -16.34 10.88 -23.45
N THR A 78 -16.97 11.41 -24.49
CA THR A 78 -16.35 11.49 -25.82
C THR A 78 -15.69 12.86 -25.99
N PRO A 79 -14.39 12.92 -26.34
CA PRO A 79 -13.77 14.18 -26.69
C PRO A 79 -14.39 14.72 -27.96
N GLY A 80 -15.03 15.88 -27.86
CA GLY A 80 -15.68 16.55 -29.01
C GLY A 80 -14.72 17.31 -29.93
N GLY A 81 -13.40 17.16 -29.69
CA GLY A 81 -12.37 17.86 -30.47
C GLY A 81 -12.04 19.26 -29.93
N LYS A 82 -11.28 19.99 -30.73
CA LYS A 82 -10.83 21.36 -30.41
C LYS A 82 -11.47 22.33 -31.40
N ALA A 83 -12.16 23.32 -30.89
CA ALA A 83 -12.67 24.42 -31.67
C ALA A 83 -11.75 25.63 -31.52
N ARG A 84 -11.34 26.25 -32.63
CA ARG A 84 -10.59 27.52 -32.62
C ARG A 84 -11.54 28.68 -32.83
N TYR A 85 -11.52 29.59 -31.89
CA TYR A 85 -12.22 30.88 -32.03
C TYR A 85 -11.25 32.02 -31.74
N ASN A 86 -10.87 32.78 -32.76
CA ASN A 86 -9.75 33.71 -32.73
C ASN A 86 -8.45 33.01 -32.31
N ASP A 87 -7.72 33.55 -31.34
CA ASP A 87 -6.48 32.97 -30.79
C ASP A 87 -6.72 32.00 -29.63
N MET A 88 -7.99 31.68 -29.32
CA MET A 88 -8.35 30.75 -28.26
C MET A 88 -8.64 29.35 -28.80
N GLU A 89 -8.01 28.34 -28.25
CA GLU A 89 -8.32 26.93 -28.51
C GLU A 89 -9.25 26.40 -27.40
N ILE A 90 -10.51 26.12 -27.77
CA ILE A 90 -11.52 25.62 -26.84
C ILE A 90 -11.64 24.12 -27.03
N THR A 91 -11.35 23.35 -25.96
CA THR A 91 -11.58 21.91 -25.97
C THR A 91 -13.03 21.61 -25.66
N VAL A 92 -13.72 20.99 -26.60
CA VAL A 92 -15.12 20.56 -26.45
C VAL A 92 -15.12 19.14 -25.90
N ARG A 93 -15.89 18.89 -24.85
CA ARG A 93 -16.13 17.55 -24.27
C ARG A 93 -17.64 17.29 -24.26
N THR A 94 -18.03 16.15 -24.78
CA THR A 94 -19.39 15.63 -24.57
C THR A 94 -19.35 14.80 -23.26
N LEU A 95 -20.10 15.26 -22.26
CA LEU A 95 -20.23 14.54 -20.98
C LEU A 95 -21.33 13.49 -21.15
N GLY A 96 -20.93 12.24 -21.40
CA GLY A 96 -21.85 11.11 -21.56
C GLY A 96 -22.00 10.25 -20.29
N LYS A 97 -21.23 10.52 -19.22
CA LYS A 97 -21.40 9.79 -17.97
C LYS A 97 -22.70 10.15 -17.27
N TYR A 98 -23.41 9.13 -16.82
CA TYR A 98 -24.64 9.30 -16.06
C TYR A 98 -24.39 10.02 -14.74
N LYS A 99 -25.25 10.98 -14.42
CA LYS A 99 -25.18 11.75 -13.17
C LYS A 99 -26.16 11.23 -12.13
N ASN A 100 -27.29 10.71 -12.57
CA ASN A 100 -28.40 10.25 -11.75
C ASN A 100 -28.85 8.86 -12.17
N ILE A 101 -29.49 8.14 -11.24
CA ILE A 101 -30.06 6.82 -11.48
C ILE A 101 -31.17 6.89 -12.56
N ASP A 102 -31.89 7.98 -12.61
CA ASP A 102 -32.98 8.16 -13.58
C ASP A 102 -32.44 8.31 -15.01
N ASP A 103 -31.24 8.86 -15.19
CA ASP A 103 -30.60 8.89 -16.52
C ASP A 103 -30.38 7.44 -17.03
N ILE A 104 -29.98 6.53 -16.13
CA ILE A 104 -29.76 5.12 -16.46
C ILE A 104 -31.08 4.42 -16.77
N LYS A 105 -32.15 4.68 -16.00
CA LYS A 105 -33.47 4.07 -16.22
C LYS A 105 -34.06 4.43 -17.57
N ASN A 106 -33.80 5.67 -18.04
CA ASN A 106 -34.35 6.22 -19.27
C ASN A 106 -33.56 5.88 -20.53
N ILE A 107 -32.51 5.07 -20.43
CA ILE A 107 -31.73 4.62 -21.60
C ILE A 107 -32.66 3.85 -22.54
N VAL A 108 -32.72 4.28 -23.81
CA VAL A 108 -33.44 3.56 -24.86
C VAL A 108 -32.57 2.43 -25.39
N ILE A 109 -32.97 1.17 -25.10
CA ILE A 109 -32.22 -0.04 -25.49
C ILE A 109 -32.63 -0.59 -26.86
N ALA A 110 -33.91 -0.39 -27.26
CA ALA A 110 -34.45 -0.83 -28.54
C ALA A 110 -35.66 0.03 -28.97
N ASN A 111 -36.01 -0.04 -30.26
CA ASN A 111 -37.25 0.51 -30.77
C ASN A 111 -38.06 -0.65 -31.36
N GLN A 112 -39.29 -0.86 -30.91
CA GLN A 112 -40.20 -1.87 -31.41
C GLN A 112 -41.50 -1.21 -31.85
N ASP A 113 -41.88 -1.37 -33.13
CA ASP A 113 -43.06 -0.78 -33.74
C ASP A 113 -43.20 0.75 -33.50
N GLY A 114 -42.08 1.47 -33.52
CA GLY A 114 -42.06 2.91 -33.30
C GLY A 114 -42.13 3.35 -31.83
N ARG A 115 -42.14 2.40 -30.88
CA ARG A 115 -42.12 2.66 -29.43
C ARG A 115 -40.73 2.41 -28.88
N PRO A 116 -40.13 3.39 -28.20
CA PRO A 116 -38.86 3.21 -27.54
C PRO A 116 -39.04 2.29 -26.32
N ILE A 117 -38.23 1.25 -26.20
CA ILE A 117 -38.13 0.38 -25.02
C ILE A 117 -37.00 0.95 -24.16
N GLN A 118 -37.33 1.34 -22.93
CA GLN A 118 -36.37 1.88 -21.96
C GLN A 118 -35.73 0.74 -21.14
N LEU A 119 -34.56 1.01 -20.59
CA LEU A 119 -33.88 0.06 -19.74
C LEU A 119 -34.76 -0.36 -18.53
N SER A 120 -35.51 0.58 -17.96
CA SER A 120 -36.45 0.34 -16.84
C SER A 120 -37.58 -0.64 -17.16
N ASP A 121 -37.89 -0.86 -18.45
CA ASP A 121 -38.96 -1.77 -18.86
C ASP A 121 -38.54 -3.24 -18.66
N VAL A 122 -37.24 -3.54 -18.82
CA VAL A 122 -36.69 -4.90 -18.82
C VAL A 122 -35.68 -5.17 -17.69
N VAL A 123 -35.20 -4.09 -17.01
CA VAL A 123 -34.18 -4.16 -15.97
C VAL A 123 -34.62 -3.37 -14.74
N LYS A 124 -34.46 -3.95 -13.57
CA LYS A 124 -34.59 -3.24 -12.30
C LYS A 124 -33.26 -2.57 -11.97
N VAL A 125 -33.23 -1.25 -11.95
CA VAL A 125 -32.06 -0.44 -11.56
C VAL A 125 -32.10 -0.22 -10.06
N VAL A 126 -31.07 -0.67 -9.36
CA VAL A 126 -30.97 -0.58 -7.90
C VAL A 126 -29.67 0.08 -7.50
N ASP A 127 -29.76 1.14 -6.68
CA ASP A 127 -28.60 1.69 -5.99
C ASP A 127 -28.20 0.73 -4.87
N SER A 128 -27.02 0.20 -4.96
CA SER A 128 -26.56 -0.87 -4.08
C SER A 128 -25.03 -0.78 -3.92
N TRP A 129 -24.47 -1.85 -3.40
CA TRP A 129 -23.04 -2.01 -3.21
C TRP A 129 -22.56 -3.20 -4.05
N GLU A 130 -21.29 -3.16 -4.48
CA GLU A 130 -20.66 -4.35 -5.08
C GLU A 130 -20.74 -5.54 -4.13
N ASP A 131 -20.62 -6.75 -4.69
CA ASP A 131 -20.53 -7.93 -3.85
C ASP A 131 -19.25 -7.92 -3.04
N GLU A 132 -19.32 -8.31 -1.76
CA GLU A 132 -18.21 -8.19 -0.84
C GLU A 132 -17.22 -9.34 -1.04
N ASP A 133 -16.08 -9.06 -1.68
CA ASP A 133 -15.00 -10.04 -1.90
C ASP A 133 -14.05 -10.16 -0.71
N THR A 134 -13.93 -9.09 0.09
CA THR A 134 -13.00 -9.02 1.20
C THR A 134 -13.63 -8.41 2.43
N TYR A 135 -13.39 -9.02 3.58
CA TYR A 135 -13.90 -8.55 4.86
C TYR A 135 -12.74 -8.20 5.82
N SER A 136 -12.75 -6.99 6.36
CA SER A 136 -11.76 -6.53 7.34
C SER A 136 -12.37 -6.32 8.72
N ARG A 137 -11.64 -6.72 9.76
CA ARG A 137 -12.00 -6.49 11.16
C ARG A 137 -10.78 -6.05 11.95
N SER A 138 -10.94 -5.04 12.80
CA SER A 138 -9.98 -4.68 13.82
C SER A 138 -10.61 -4.89 15.18
N ASN A 139 -9.97 -5.67 16.06
CA ASN A 139 -10.47 -5.95 17.42
C ASN A 139 -11.93 -6.45 17.47
N LYS A 140 -12.32 -7.32 16.53
CA LYS A 140 -13.68 -7.85 16.33
C LYS A 140 -14.70 -6.83 15.79
N VAL A 141 -14.32 -5.58 15.58
CA VAL A 141 -15.17 -4.55 14.96
C VAL A 141 -14.97 -4.57 13.45
N PRO A 142 -16.05 -4.59 12.66
CA PRO A 142 -15.94 -4.41 11.21
C PRO A 142 -15.24 -3.10 10.87
N SER A 143 -14.23 -3.15 10.00
CA SER A 143 -13.39 -1.99 9.69
C SER A 143 -13.02 -1.94 8.21
N VAL A 144 -12.56 -0.78 7.77
CA VAL A 144 -11.93 -0.58 6.47
C VAL A 144 -10.42 -0.58 6.66
N MET A 145 -9.68 -1.31 5.84
CA MET A 145 -8.22 -1.37 5.92
C MET A 145 -7.58 -0.67 4.73
N VAL A 146 -6.58 0.14 5.01
CA VAL A 146 -5.72 0.77 4.02
C VAL A 146 -4.36 0.10 4.05
N LEU A 147 -3.91 -0.35 2.89
CA LEU A 147 -2.61 -0.99 2.68
C LEU A 147 -1.73 -0.09 1.84
N VAL A 148 -0.59 0.31 2.35
CA VAL A 148 0.37 1.16 1.64
C VAL A 148 1.53 0.31 1.12
N ARG A 149 1.86 0.47 -0.16
CA ARG A 149 3.02 -0.14 -0.82
C ARG A 149 3.99 0.95 -1.26
N LYS A 150 5.28 0.68 -1.10
CA LYS A 150 6.33 1.60 -1.56
C LYS A 150 6.79 1.29 -2.98
N GLN A 151 7.40 2.25 -3.63
CA GLN A 151 8.12 2.07 -4.88
C GLN A 151 9.36 1.17 -4.68
N SER A 152 9.78 0.52 -5.74
CA SER A 152 11.03 -0.25 -5.72
C SER A 152 12.22 0.67 -5.45
N LYS A 153 13.19 0.17 -4.67
CA LYS A 153 14.44 0.89 -4.31
C LYS A 153 14.29 2.10 -3.37
N THR A 154 13.10 2.50 -2.97
CA THR A 154 12.94 3.56 -1.96
C THR A 154 13.25 3.05 -0.56
N ASN A 155 13.68 3.95 0.32
CA ASN A 155 13.91 3.64 1.74
C ASN A 155 12.57 3.39 2.44
N THR A 156 12.43 2.22 3.09
CA THR A 156 11.18 1.84 3.74
C THR A 156 10.86 2.74 4.94
N VAL A 157 11.87 3.10 5.73
CA VAL A 157 11.69 3.92 6.94
C VAL A 157 11.22 5.33 6.56
N ASP A 158 11.88 5.97 5.59
CA ASP A 158 11.55 7.33 5.17
C ASP A 158 10.12 7.40 4.60
N VAL A 159 9.72 6.40 3.79
CA VAL A 159 8.37 6.35 3.23
C VAL A 159 7.31 6.14 4.31
N VAL A 160 7.55 5.23 5.28
CA VAL A 160 6.60 5.00 6.37
C VAL A 160 6.52 6.20 7.30
N ASP A 161 7.63 6.89 7.58
CA ASP A 161 7.64 8.13 8.36
C ASP A 161 6.81 9.22 7.66
N GLY A 162 6.97 9.37 6.35
CA GLY A 162 6.14 10.29 5.56
C GLY A 162 4.65 9.92 5.58
N VAL A 163 4.34 8.63 5.49
CA VAL A 163 2.96 8.11 5.60
C VAL A 163 2.37 8.39 6.98
N ASN A 164 3.12 8.13 8.05
CA ASN A 164 2.66 8.38 9.41
C ASN A 164 2.43 9.87 9.68
N ALA A 165 3.34 10.74 9.24
CA ALA A 165 3.18 12.19 9.36
C ALA A 165 1.93 12.71 8.60
N SER A 166 1.71 12.20 7.37
CA SER A 166 0.50 12.53 6.60
C SER A 166 -0.78 12.02 7.29
N MET A 167 -0.72 10.81 7.89
CA MET A 167 -1.85 10.28 8.67
C MET A 167 -2.18 11.12 9.89
N GLU A 168 -1.18 11.53 10.67
CA GLU A 168 -1.38 12.41 11.83
C GLU A 168 -2.04 13.73 11.42
N GLN A 169 -1.54 14.36 10.34
CA GLN A 169 -2.13 15.59 9.81
C GLN A 169 -3.59 15.41 9.38
N MET A 170 -3.92 14.31 8.69
CA MET A 170 -5.29 14.02 8.28
C MET A 170 -6.20 13.73 9.47
N MET A 171 -5.71 13.04 10.51
CA MET A 171 -6.50 12.78 11.73
C MET A 171 -6.85 14.06 12.48
N GLU A 172 -6.01 15.09 12.42
CA GLU A 172 -6.25 16.37 13.07
C GLU A 172 -7.20 17.28 12.28
N ASN A 173 -7.08 17.31 10.94
CA ASN A 173 -7.70 18.34 10.12
C ASN A 173 -8.81 17.84 9.18
N ASP A 174 -8.68 16.63 8.62
CA ASP A 174 -9.48 16.22 7.48
C ASP A 174 -10.43 15.06 7.78
N LEU A 175 -10.08 14.22 8.77
CA LEU A 175 -10.92 13.09 9.13
C LEU A 175 -11.98 13.45 10.17
N PRO A 176 -13.22 12.96 10.01
CA PRO A 176 -14.25 13.08 11.03
C PRO A 176 -13.80 12.43 12.35
N LYS A 177 -14.05 13.10 13.47
CA LYS A 177 -13.63 12.66 14.82
C LYS A 177 -14.25 11.33 15.29
N ASP A 178 -15.29 10.88 14.64
CA ASP A 178 -15.95 9.60 14.91
C ASP A 178 -15.23 8.39 14.26
N ILE A 179 -14.28 8.65 13.37
CA ILE A 179 -13.47 7.60 12.76
C ILE A 179 -12.24 7.33 13.63
N LYS A 180 -12.19 6.11 14.17
CA LYS A 180 -11.05 5.58 14.92
C LYS A 180 -10.05 4.98 13.95
N VAL A 181 -8.79 5.35 14.10
CA VAL A 181 -7.69 4.84 13.26
C VAL A 181 -6.74 4.03 14.14
N ASP A 182 -6.51 2.78 13.77
CA ASP A 182 -5.54 1.91 14.41
C ASP A 182 -4.43 1.52 13.41
N VAL A 183 -3.18 1.58 13.87
CA VAL A 183 -2.02 1.11 13.10
C VAL A 183 -1.91 -0.40 13.25
N VAL A 184 -2.11 -1.14 12.16
CA VAL A 184 -2.02 -2.62 12.16
C VAL A 184 -0.61 -3.08 11.82
N ARG A 185 0.06 -2.34 10.96
CA ARG A 185 1.43 -2.65 10.53
C ARG A 185 2.21 -1.36 10.36
N ASP A 186 3.37 -1.32 10.98
CA ASP A 186 4.41 -0.32 10.76
C ASP A 186 5.74 -1.05 10.57
N GLN A 187 6.24 -1.05 9.33
CA GLN A 187 7.48 -1.73 9.02
C GLN A 187 8.70 -0.89 9.42
N SER A 188 8.57 0.42 9.62
CA SER A 188 9.67 1.28 10.06
C SER A 188 10.09 0.96 11.50
N ALA A 189 9.12 0.77 12.39
CA ALA A 189 9.36 0.39 13.77
C ALA A 189 10.15 -0.92 13.85
N TYR A 190 9.71 -1.94 13.10
CA TYR A 190 10.39 -3.22 13.03
C TYR A 190 11.82 -3.13 12.47
N ILE A 191 12.04 -2.30 11.44
CA ILE A 191 13.38 -2.07 10.88
C ILE A 191 14.28 -1.37 11.90
N ARG A 192 13.77 -0.38 12.62
CA ARG A 192 14.54 0.33 13.67
C ARG A 192 14.95 -0.58 14.82
N GLU A 193 14.04 -1.44 15.28
CA GLU A 193 14.33 -2.46 16.30
C GLU A 193 15.42 -3.41 15.82
N ASN A 194 15.31 -3.96 14.61
CA ASN A 194 16.33 -4.85 14.04
C ASN A 194 17.71 -4.16 13.89
N VAL A 195 17.73 -2.88 13.50
CA VAL A 195 18.99 -2.11 13.46
C VAL A 195 19.60 -1.97 14.86
N ALA A 196 18.78 -1.68 15.85
CA ALA A 196 19.24 -1.61 17.24
C ALA A 196 19.77 -2.97 17.74
N ASP A 197 19.11 -4.07 17.40
CA ASP A 197 19.54 -5.42 17.73
C ASP A 197 20.88 -5.77 17.07
N VAL A 198 21.10 -5.40 15.82
CA VAL A 198 22.39 -5.58 15.13
C VAL A 198 23.49 -4.78 15.87
N TRP A 199 23.23 -3.54 16.26
CA TRP A 199 24.17 -2.74 17.03
C TRP A 199 24.48 -3.38 18.39
N ASN A 200 23.48 -3.84 19.10
CA ASN A 200 23.65 -4.53 20.38
C ASN A 200 24.45 -5.83 20.22
N ALA A 201 24.19 -6.61 19.16
CA ALA A 201 24.94 -7.82 18.85
C ALA A 201 26.42 -7.51 18.55
N ILE A 202 26.71 -6.47 17.78
CA ILE A 202 28.08 -6.04 17.49
C ILE A 202 28.81 -5.60 18.77
N LEU A 203 28.19 -4.76 19.59
CA LEU A 203 28.79 -4.21 20.79
C LEU A 203 28.99 -5.29 21.85
N PHE A 204 27.96 -6.06 22.18
CA PHE A 204 28.02 -7.08 23.21
C PHE A 204 28.80 -8.31 22.76
N GLY A 205 28.56 -8.82 21.55
CA GLY A 205 29.29 -9.92 20.94
C GLY A 205 30.76 -9.58 20.74
N GLY A 206 31.06 -8.39 20.23
CA GLY A 206 32.42 -7.87 20.06
C GLY A 206 33.15 -7.74 21.41
N PHE A 207 32.49 -7.20 22.43
CA PHE A 207 33.07 -7.12 23.78
C PHE A 207 33.40 -8.51 24.37
N LEU A 208 32.46 -9.46 24.26
CA LEU A 208 32.72 -10.84 24.75
C LEU A 208 33.84 -11.51 23.96
N ALA A 209 33.88 -11.34 22.65
CA ALA A 209 34.93 -11.86 21.78
C ALA A 209 36.30 -11.32 22.19
N LEU A 210 36.42 -10.00 22.43
CA LEU A 210 37.65 -9.37 22.92
C LEU A 210 38.06 -9.87 24.30
N LEU A 211 37.12 -10.02 25.21
CA LEU A 211 37.37 -10.50 26.53
C LEU A 211 37.90 -11.94 26.51
N ILE A 212 37.27 -12.83 25.73
CA ILE A 212 37.72 -14.22 25.59
C ILE A 212 39.11 -14.27 24.94
N THR A 213 39.29 -13.54 23.82
CA THR A 213 40.58 -13.46 23.10
C THR A 213 41.68 -12.98 24.04
N TYR A 214 41.44 -11.94 24.85
CA TYR A 214 42.39 -11.44 25.81
C TYR A 214 42.72 -12.49 26.90
N MET A 215 41.72 -13.20 27.39
CA MET A 215 41.92 -14.23 28.41
C MET A 215 42.80 -15.40 27.93
N PHE A 216 42.65 -15.78 26.62
CA PHE A 216 43.44 -16.86 26.00
C PHE A 216 44.83 -16.40 25.59
N LEU A 217 44.95 -15.29 24.88
CA LEU A 217 46.20 -14.81 24.30
C LEU A 217 47.08 -14.04 25.30
N ARG A 218 46.48 -13.41 26.32
CA ARG A 218 47.15 -12.55 27.30
C ARG A 218 47.99 -11.44 26.68
N ASP A 219 47.70 -11.07 25.41
CA ASP A 219 48.34 -10.00 24.68
C ASP A 219 47.30 -8.93 24.32
N PHE A 220 47.44 -7.76 24.90
CA PHE A 220 46.52 -6.64 24.72
C PHE A 220 46.57 -6.06 23.29
N ARG A 221 47.76 -6.08 22.65
CA ARG A 221 47.95 -5.55 21.30
C ARG A 221 47.25 -6.44 20.25
N ALA A 222 47.44 -7.74 20.34
CA ALA A 222 46.78 -8.70 19.47
C ALA A 222 45.26 -8.63 19.64
N THR A 223 44.77 -8.48 20.85
CA THR A 223 43.34 -8.33 21.14
C THR A 223 42.74 -7.09 20.54
N ILE A 224 43.42 -5.92 20.64
CA ILE A 224 42.92 -4.68 20.01
C ILE A 224 42.89 -4.78 18.46
N ILE A 225 43.93 -5.36 17.86
CA ILE A 225 44.00 -5.53 16.42
C ILE A 225 42.81 -6.36 15.93
N GLY A 226 42.53 -7.49 16.62
CA GLY A 226 41.38 -8.32 16.30
C GLY A 226 40.04 -7.61 16.53
N GLY A 227 39.94 -6.85 17.60
CA GLY A 227 38.73 -6.09 17.89
C GLY A 227 38.40 -5.00 16.86
N LEU A 228 39.42 -4.40 16.27
CA LEU A 228 39.22 -3.42 15.20
C LEU A 228 38.75 -4.05 13.89
N SER A 229 39.00 -5.33 13.67
CA SER A 229 38.55 -6.02 12.45
C SER A 229 37.03 -6.07 12.31
N ILE A 230 36.31 -6.23 13.43
CA ILE A 230 34.84 -6.34 13.45
C ILE A 230 34.19 -5.03 12.96
N PRO A 231 34.40 -3.87 13.58
CA PRO A 231 33.77 -2.64 13.15
C PRO A 231 34.22 -2.22 11.73
N THR A 232 35.48 -2.46 11.36
CA THR A 232 35.95 -2.14 10.00
C THR A 232 35.25 -2.98 8.93
N SER A 233 35.03 -4.28 9.18
CA SER A 233 34.31 -5.15 8.26
C SER A 233 32.85 -4.78 8.12
N VAL A 234 32.20 -4.40 9.23
CA VAL A 234 30.80 -3.94 9.21
C VAL A 234 30.68 -2.63 8.43
N ILE A 235 31.58 -1.66 8.64
CA ILE A 235 31.60 -0.39 7.90
C ILE A 235 31.82 -0.65 6.41
N ALA A 236 32.76 -1.54 6.06
CA ALA A 236 33.02 -1.92 4.67
C ALA A 236 31.78 -2.56 4.02
N THR A 237 31.06 -3.41 4.75
CA THR A 237 29.82 -4.02 4.28
C THR A 237 28.75 -2.98 3.99
N PHE A 238 28.53 -2.03 4.89
CA PHE A 238 27.57 -0.93 4.66
C PHE A 238 27.97 -0.05 3.49
N PHE A 239 29.27 0.22 3.30
CA PHE A 239 29.77 0.97 2.16
C PHE A 239 29.48 0.24 0.85
N LEU A 240 29.73 -1.08 0.77
CA LEU A 240 29.43 -1.89 -0.40
C LEU A 240 27.92 -1.95 -0.66
N MET A 241 27.10 -2.17 0.37
CA MET A 241 25.65 -2.15 0.24
C MET A 241 25.15 -0.83 -0.36
N LYS A 242 25.68 0.30 0.13
CA LYS A 242 25.33 1.61 -0.40
C LYS A 242 25.78 1.80 -1.86
N SER A 243 26.97 1.33 -2.22
CA SER A 243 27.50 1.45 -3.60
C SER A 243 26.74 0.58 -4.60
N MET A 244 26.07 -0.49 -4.13
CA MET A 244 25.25 -1.39 -4.92
C MET A 244 23.75 -1.07 -4.86
N ASP A 245 23.38 0.08 -4.31
CA ASP A 245 21.98 0.52 -4.12
C ASP A 245 21.10 -0.48 -3.33
N PHE A 246 21.71 -1.24 -2.41
CA PHE A 246 20.92 -2.05 -1.49
C PHE A 246 20.25 -1.18 -0.42
N THR A 247 18.97 -1.37 -0.22
CA THR A 247 18.22 -0.73 0.86
C THR A 247 18.23 -1.59 2.12
N LEU A 248 18.27 -0.93 3.28
CA LEU A 248 18.04 -1.61 4.55
C LEU A 248 16.58 -2.04 4.61
N ASN A 249 16.36 -3.33 4.61
CA ASN A 249 15.07 -3.97 4.75
C ASN A 249 15.20 -5.18 5.67
N ASN A 250 14.09 -5.81 6.01
CA ASN A 250 14.07 -6.95 6.92
C ASN A 250 15.04 -8.07 6.50
N MET A 251 15.09 -8.41 5.20
CA MET A 251 15.95 -9.50 4.69
C MET A 251 17.42 -9.13 4.81
N SER A 252 17.80 -7.89 4.44
CA SER A 252 19.20 -7.43 4.52
C SER A 252 19.68 -7.31 5.97
N LEU A 253 18.80 -6.91 6.90
CA LEU A 253 19.13 -6.83 8.33
C LEU A 253 19.28 -8.21 8.97
N MET A 254 18.42 -9.17 8.63
CA MET A 254 18.58 -10.56 9.07
C MET A 254 19.89 -11.18 8.55
N ALA A 255 20.21 -10.96 7.28
CA ALA A 255 21.46 -11.44 6.69
C ALA A 255 22.67 -10.78 7.36
N LEU A 256 22.61 -9.48 7.66
CA LEU A 256 23.67 -8.76 8.36
C LEU A 256 23.86 -9.27 9.79
N SER A 257 22.78 -9.50 10.54
CA SER A 257 22.82 -10.05 11.90
C SER A 257 23.50 -11.43 11.92
N LEU A 258 23.18 -12.29 10.96
CA LEU A 258 23.83 -13.60 10.84
C LEU A 258 25.33 -13.47 10.45
N ALA A 259 25.63 -12.58 9.49
CA ALA A 259 26.99 -12.34 9.02
C ALA A 259 27.91 -11.81 10.14
N VAL A 260 27.41 -10.93 11.01
CA VAL A 260 28.19 -10.42 12.16
C VAL A 260 28.63 -11.55 13.08
N GLY A 261 27.77 -12.53 13.38
CA GLY A 261 28.13 -13.68 14.21
C GLY A 261 29.26 -14.51 13.58
N ILE A 262 29.19 -14.82 12.28
CA ILE A 262 30.22 -15.54 11.55
C ILE A 262 31.54 -14.76 11.52
N LEU A 263 31.46 -13.45 11.31
CA LEU A 263 32.61 -12.55 11.20
C LEU A 263 33.38 -12.45 12.50
N ILE A 264 32.69 -12.47 13.65
CA ILE A 264 33.31 -12.50 14.97
C ILE A 264 34.08 -13.80 15.17
N ASP A 265 33.51 -14.94 14.79
CA ASP A 265 34.13 -16.27 14.91
C ASP A 265 35.37 -16.38 14.01
N ASP A 266 35.29 -16.00 12.77
CA ASP A 266 36.40 -15.98 11.82
C ASP A 266 37.56 -15.10 12.31
N ALA A 267 37.27 -13.92 12.85
CA ALA A 267 38.28 -13.03 13.40
C ALA A 267 39.01 -13.64 14.60
N ILE A 268 38.32 -14.33 15.50
CA ILE A 268 38.92 -15.03 16.64
C ILE A 268 39.84 -16.13 16.19
N VAL A 269 39.38 -17.00 15.27
CA VAL A 269 40.16 -18.14 14.74
C VAL A 269 41.41 -17.66 14.01
N LEU A 270 41.30 -16.59 13.22
CA LEU A 270 42.45 -16.01 12.51
C LEU A 270 43.54 -15.53 13.50
N ILE A 271 43.15 -14.78 14.52
CA ILE A 271 44.08 -14.24 15.51
C ILE A 271 44.74 -15.36 16.29
N GLU A 272 43.99 -16.36 16.75
CA GLU A 272 44.50 -17.53 17.43
C GLU A 272 45.55 -18.24 16.57
N ASN A 273 45.28 -18.43 15.29
CA ASN A 273 46.15 -19.10 14.35
C ASN A 273 47.47 -18.31 14.12
N ILE A 274 47.38 -16.99 13.94
CA ILE A 274 48.55 -16.11 13.83
C ILE A 274 49.39 -16.21 15.09
N PHE A 275 48.78 -16.10 16.27
CA PHE A 275 49.51 -16.13 17.55
C PHE A 275 50.15 -17.46 17.82
N ARG A 276 49.55 -18.56 17.36
CA ARG A 276 50.12 -19.91 17.51
C ARG A 276 51.38 -20.13 16.66
N HIS A 277 51.53 -19.38 15.55
CA HIS A 277 52.65 -19.52 14.64
C HIS A 277 53.73 -18.44 14.80
N MET A 278 53.51 -17.47 15.71
CA MET A 278 54.51 -16.50 16.15
C MET A 278 55.29 -17.02 17.35
#